data_d2174cb0574035560f5af17cc20be657
#
_entry.id   d2174cb0574035560f5af17cc20be657
#
_cell.length_a   1.000
_cell.length_b   1.000
_cell.length_c   1.000
_cell.angle_alpha   90.00
_cell.angle_beta   90.00
_cell.angle_gamma   90.00
#
_symmetry.space_group_name_H-M   'P 1'
#
loop_
_entity.id
_entity.type
_entity.pdbx_description
1 polymer ?
#
loop_
_entity_poly.entity_id
_entity_poly.type
_entity_poly.pdbx_seq_one_letter_code
_entity_poly.pdbx_strand_id
1 'polypeptide(L)'
;MTTHSRWRIVLLLLLSTILVIGCGGRGFLAPVGNDPRVSDIAEPKPEVVRQHVVTRGETMYAIAFRYGLDYRQVANANQIAAPFLIYPGQKLRIDPQADMTLPTAQKMATASQITTKQDTSASLPSDNEQPATSVEQNTTPNVTTTKQSGDXGWVWPADGKVLVSFKNSGNKGIDIAGKLGHPVRAAADGKVVYSGGGLIGYGELIIIKHNKHYLSAYGHNNNLIVKQGDIVVSGQHIADMGRSGTDIIKLHFEIRRDGKPVDPIRYLPK
;
A
#
# COMPACT_ATOMS: atom_id res chain seq x y z
N MET A 1 53.65 -16.92 40.26
CA MET A 1 52.55 -16.81 39.28
C MET A 1 53.02 -15.93 38.13
N THR A 2 53.09 -16.45 36.89
CA THR A 2 53.18 -15.70 35.63
C THR A 2 54.34 -15.92 34.68
N THR A 3 55.00 -17.04 34.69
CA THR A 3 56.02 -17.29 33.67
C THR A 3 55.53 -18.27 32.57
N HIS A 4 54.43 -18.99 32.78
CA HIS A 4 53.93 -19.97 31.81
C HIS A 4 53.03 -19.40 30.71
N SER A 5 52.52 -18.19 30.92
CA SER A 5 51.59 -17.57 29.95
C SER A 5 52.33 -16.97 28.73
N ARG A 6 53.53 -16.48 28.93
CA ARG A 6 54.32 -15.80 27.87
C ARG A 6 54.93 -16.79 26.85
N TRP A 7 55.17 -18.00 27.26
CA TRP A 7 55.73 -19.03 26.37
C TRP A 7 54.68 -19.62 25.40
N ARG A 8 53.43 -19.63 25.81
CA ARG A 8 52.35 -20.12 24.92
C ARG A 8 52.07 -19.18 23.75
N ILE A 9 52.24 -17.88 23.94
CA ILE A 9 52.02 -16.87 22.89
C ILE A 9 53.16 -16.89 21.88
N VAL A 10 54.43 -17.14 22.32
CA VAL A 10 55.58 -17.21 21.44
C VAL A 10 55.55 -18.48 20.60
N LEU A 11 55.04 -19.60 21.14
CA LEU A 11 54.91 -20.84 20.40
C LEU A 11 53.83 -20.81 19.32
N LEU A 12 52.75 -20.04 19.55
CA LEU A 12 51.69 -19.86 18.57
C LEU A 12 52.04 -18.90 17.42
N LEU A 13 52.97 -17.98 17.66
CA LEU A 13 53.45 -17.08 16.61
C LEU A 13 54.54 -17.72 15.71
N LEU A 14 55.23 -18.76 16.17
CA LEU A 14 56.23 -19.49 15.35
C LEU A 14 55.62 -20.58 14.46
N LEU A 15 54.39 -21.00 14.70
CA LEU A 15 53.75 -22.01 13.87
C LEU A 15 52.97 -21.41 12.66
N SER A 16 52.90 -20.08 12.56
CA SER A 16 52.15 -19.39 11.49
C SER A 16 52.99 -19.05 10.24
N THR A 17 54.29 -19.37 10.22
CA THR A 17 55.17 -18.93 9.11
C THR A 17 55.60 -20.02 8.12
N ILE A 18 55.03 -21.22 8.20
CA ILE A 18 55.46 -22.32 7.33
C ILE A 18 54.26 -22.86 6.53
N LEU A 19 53.70 -22.05 5.67
CA LEU A 19 52.78 -22.60 4.64
C LEU A 19 52.55 -21.61 3.48
N VAL A 20 53.63 -21.15 2.84
CA VAL A 20 53.49 -20.50 1.51
C VAL A 20 54.67 -20.96 0.63
N ILE A 21 54.61 -22.21 0.20
CA ILE A 21 55.38 -22.63 -0.98
C ILE A 21 54.35 -23.29 -1.90
N GLY A 22 53.66 -22.46 -2.67
CA GLY A 22 52.74 -22.91 -3.70
C GLY A 22 53.48 -23.19 -5.01
N CYS A 23 53.24 -24.34 -5.59
CA CYS A 23 53.73 -24.76 -6.91
C CYS A 23 53.26 -23.79 -8.00
N GLY A 24 54.19 -23.15 -8.68
CA GLY A 24 53.95 -22.40 -9.90
C GLY A 24 53.63 -23.32 -11.07
N GLY A 25 52.35 -23.49 -11.38
CA GLY A 25 51.94 -24.12 -12.63
C GLY A 25 52.01 -23.07 -13.76
N ARG A 26 52.91 -23.33 -14.76
CA ARG A 26 52.90 -22.55 -16.02
C ARG A 26 51.66 -22.93 -16.82
N GLY A 27 50.61 -22.15 -16.66
CA GLY A 27 49.44 -22.26 -17.53
C GLY A 27 49.78 -21.70 -18.92
N PHE A 28 49.63 -22.51 -19.94
CA PHE A 28 49.62 -22.07 -21.33
C PHE A 28 48.40 -21.16 -21.54
N LEU A 29 48.61 -19.85 -21.66
CA LEU A 29 47.60 -18.91 -22.09
C LEU A 29 47.48 -18.99 -23.60
N ALA A 30 46.42 -19.57 -24.10
CA ALA A 30 46.02 -19.41 -25.49
C ALA A 30 45.66 -17.93 -25.74
N PRO A 31 46.06 -17.35 -26.86
CA PRO A 31 45.69 -15.98 -27.17
C PRO A 31 44.19 -15.92 -27.39
N VAL A 32 43.50 -15.26 -26.47
CA VAL A 32 42.09 -14.91 -26.66
C VAL A 32 42.03 -13.74 -27.65
N GLY A 33 41.59 -14.04 -28.86
CA GLY A 33 41.35 -13.01 -29.85
C GLY A 33 40.30 -12.00 -29.29
N ASN A 34 40.71 -10.76 -29.20
CA ASN A 34 39.79 -9.66 -28.91
C ASN A 34 38.82 -9.52 -30.06
N ASP A 35 37.71 -10.24 -30.01
CA ASP A 35 36.56 -9.93 -30.86
C ASP A 35 35.74 -8.82 -30.15
N PRO A 36 35.72 -7.60 -30.69
CA PRO A 36 35.01 -6.49 -30.01
C PRO A 36 33.51 -6.63 -30.00
N ARG A 37 32.95 -7.75 -30.44
CA ARG A 37 31.50 -7.96 -30.51
C ARG A 37 30.88 -8.76 -29.35
N VAL A 38 31.68 -9.19 -28.37
CA VAL A 38 31.18 -10.06 -27.28
C VAL A 38 31.13 -9.35 -25.93
N SER A 39 31.46 -8.06 -25.88
CA SER A 39 31.62 -7.37 -24.59
C SER A 39 30.34 -6.75 -23.99
N ASP A 40 29.17 -6.91 -24.60
CA ASP A 40 27.96 -6.25 -24.10
C ASP A 40 26.76 -7.17 -23.84
N ILE A 41 27.03 -8.43 -23.48
CA ILE A 41 25.97 -9.21 -22.83
C ILE A 41 26.11 -8.95 -21.33
N ALA A 42 25.54 -7.85 -20.88
CA ALA A 42 25.39 -7.64 -19.45
C ALA A 42 24.61 -8.81 -18.88
N GLU A 43 25.25 -9.59 -18.01
CA GLU A 43 24.56 -10.65 -17.28
C GLU A 43 23.30 -10.05 -16.63
N PRO A 44 22.12 -10.61 -16.84
CA PRO A 44 20.92 -10.10 -16.21
C PRO A 44 21.10 -10.15 -14.69
N LYS A 45 21.21 -8.99 -14.09
CA LYS A 45 21.24 -8.85 -12.63
C LYS A 45 20.02 -9.57 -12.08
N PRO A 46 20.18 -10.50 -11.13
CA PRO A 46 19.04 -11.23 -10.61
C PRO A 46 17.99 -10.26 -10.07
N GLU A 47 16.86 -10.25 -10.71
CA GLU A 47 15.71 -9.45 -10.29
C GLU A 47 15.21 -10.00 -8.95
N VAL A 48 15.47 -9.27 -7.87
CA VAL A 48 14.95 -9.63 -6.55
C VAL A 48 13.46 -9.30 -6.53
N VAL A 49 12.66 -10.25 -6.95
CA VAL A 49 11.21 -10.12 -6.91
C VAL A 49 10.74 -10.13 -5.46
N ARG A 50 10.43 -8.97 -4.94
CA ARG A 50 9.83 -8.85 -3.61
C ARG A 50 8.39 -9.34 -3.67
N GLN A 51 8.02 -10.24 -2.77
CA GLN A 51 6.67 -10.78 -2.68
C GLN A 51 6.04 -10.44 -1.32
N HIS A 52 4.74 -10.25 -1.34
CA HIS A 52 3.89 -10.09 -0.15
C HIS A 52 2.82 -11.18 -0.17
N VAL A 53 2.65 -11.88 0.94
CA VAL A 53 1.55 -12.85 1.11
C VAL A 53 0.39 -12.12 1.77
N VAL A 54 -0.73 -12.05 1.08
CA VAL A 54 -1.93 -11.36 1.56
C VAL A 54 -2.44 -12.00 2.85
N THR A 55 -2.67 -11.20 3.86
CA THR A 55 -3.29 -11.64 5.11
C THR A 55 -4.75 -11.18 5.19
N ARG A 56 -5.51 -11.81 6.09
CA ARG A 56 -6.93 -11.51 6.27
C ARG A 56 -7.12 -10.02 6.63
N GLY A 57 -8.05 -9.36 5.94
CA GLY A 57 -8.37 -7.95 6.16
C GLY A 57 -7.51 -6.96 5.39
N GLU A 58 -6.47 -7.42 4.69
CA GLU A 58 -5.70 -6.53 3.82
C GLU A 58 -6.44 -6.22 2.52
N THR A 59 -6.22 -5.02 2.01
CA THR A 59 -6.71 -4.59 0.70
C THR A 59 -5.51 -4.30 -0.22
N MET A 60 -5.74 -4.33 -1.54
CA MET A 60 -4.73 -3.91 -2.51
C MET A 60 -4.17 -2.52 -2.16
N TYR A 61 -5.06 -1.61 -1.73
CA TYR A 61 -4.69 -0.25 -1.33
C TYR A 61 -3.79 -0.24 -0.09
N ALA A 62 -4.14 -1.02 0.93
CA ALA A 62 -3.35 -1.11 2.18
C ALA A 62 -1.96 -1.70 1.93
N ILE A 63 -1.88 -2.76 1.10
CA ILE A 63 -0.60 -3.38 0.74
C ILE A 63 0.26 -2.37 -0.05
N ALA A 64 -0.28 -1.78 -1.10
CA ALA A 64 0.46 -0.76 -1.88
C ALA A 64 0.91 0.41 -0.99
N PHE A 65 0.04 0.86 -0.11
CA PHE A 65 0.33 1.91 0.87
C PHE A 65 1.50 1.53 1.78
N ARG A 66 1.50 0.30 2.32
CA ARG A 66 2.61 -0.22 3.17
C ARG A 66 3.97 -0.08 2.49
N TYR A 67 4.04 -0.42 1.21
CA TYR A 67 5.28 -0.44 0.44
C TYR A 67 5.59 0.89 -0.28
N GLY A 68 4.75 1.91 -0.15
CA GLY A 68 4.95 3.21 -0.82
C GLY A 68 4.80 3.14 -2.33
N LEU A 69 3.94 2.24 -2.81
CA LEU A 69 3.69 1.97 -4.22
C LEU A 69 2.31 2.49 -4.63
N ASP A 70 2.15 2.76 -5.91
CA ASP A 70 0.84 2.98 -6.50
C ASP A 70 0.10 1.62 -6.57
N TYR A 71 -1.13 1.57 -6.07
CA TYR A 71 -1.95 0.34 -6.09
C TYR A 71 -2.16 -0.19 -7.50
N ARG A 72 -2.19 0.69 -8.50
CA ARG A 72 -2.33 0.30 -9.92
C ARG A 72 -1.07 -0.41 -10.43
N GLN A 73 0.11 0.02 -10.00
CA GLN A 73 1.38 -0.65 -10.32
C GLN A 73 1.39 -2.06 -9.73
N VAL A 74 1.00 -2.20 -8.45
CA VAL A 74 0.93 -3.51 -7.81
C VAL A 74 -0.11 -4.39 -8.52
N ALA A 75 -1.28 -3.85 -8.84
CA ALA A 75 -2.35 -4.58 -9.53
C ALA A 75 -1.89 -5.05 -10.92
N ASN A 76 -1.27 -4.17 -11.71
CA ASN A 76 -0.76 -4.49 -13.04
C ASN A 76 0.34 -5.57 -12.99
N ALA A 77 1.30 -5.44 -12.08
CA ALA A 77 2.39 -6.43 -11.89
C ALA A 77 1.86 -7.82 -11.56
N ASN A 78 0.63 -7.91 -11.02
CA ASN A 78 -0.03 -9.16 -10.63
C ASN A 78 -1.23 -9.52 -11.52
N GLN A 79 -1.48 -8.77 -12.60
CA GLN A 79 -2.58 -8.99 -13.55
C GLN A 79 -3.97 -8.98 -12.88
N ILE A 80 -4.13 -8.11 -11.88
CA ILE A 80 -5.38 -7.98 -11.11
C ILE A 80 -6.15 -6.76 -11.62
N ALA A 81 -7.27 -7.02 -12.27
CA ALA A 81 -8.16 -5.99 -12.78
C ALA A 81 -9.01 -5.36 -11.66
N ALA A 82 -9.58 -4.17 -11.94
CA ALA A 82 -10.58 -3.59 -11.06
C ALA A 82 -11.76 -4.56 -10.88
N PRO A 83 -12.32 -4.68 -9.68
CA PRO A 83 -12.16 -3.84 -8.49
C PRO A 83 -10.98 -4.20 -7.56
N PHE A 84 -9.92 -4.82 -8.06
CA PHE A 84 -8.66 -5.12 -7.35
C PHE A 84 -8.85 -6.09 -6.17
N LEU A 85 -9.67 -7.14 -6.40
CA LEU A 85 -9.93 -8.15 -5.37
C LEU A 85 -8.69 -9.02 -5.15
N ILE A 86 -8.36 -9.23 -3.90
CA ILE A 86 -7.28 -10.10 -3.45
C ILE A 86 -7.79 -11.02 -2.32
N TYR A 87 -7.12 -12.15 -2.12
CA TYR A 87 -7.56 -13.17 -1.20
C TYR A 87 -6.44 -13.55 -0.22
N PRO A 88 -6.76 -13.87 1.04
CA PRO A 88 -5.77 -14.36 2.00
C PRO A 88 -4.97 -15.54 1.44
N GLY A 89 -3.65 -15.51 1.62
CA GLY A 89 -2.72 -16.50 1.09
C GLY A 89 -2.21 -16.19 -0.33
N GLN A 90 -2.83 -15.28 -1.05
CA GLN A 90 -2.38 -14.87 -2.38
C GLN A 90 -1.00 -14.20 -2.30
N LYS A 91 -0.08 -14.61 -3.20
CA LYS A 91 1.25 -13.98 -3.31
C LYS A 91 1.19 -12.85 -4.32
N LEU A 92 1.58 -11.66 -3.90
CA LEU A 92 1.65 -10.47 -4.75
C LEU A 92 3.09 -10.06 -4.98
N ARG A 93 3.46 -9.81 -6.21
CA ARG A 93 4.72 -9.16 -6.56
C ARG A 93 4.65 -7.70 -6.10
N ILE A 94 5.63 -7.30 -5.29
CA ILE A 94 5.76 -5.94 -4.78
C ILE A 94 7.07 -5.38 -5.38
N ASP A 95 7.03 -5.09 -6.66
CA ASP A 95 8.19 -4.59 -7.38
C ASP A 95 7.98 -3.11 -7.72
N PRO A 96 8.85 -2.21 -7.24
CA PRO A 96 8.74 -0.79 -7.57
C PRO A 96 9.05 -0.47 -9.03
N GLN A 97 9.62 -1.41 -9.79
CA GLN A 97 10.00 -1.20 -11.19
C GLN A 97 9.06 -1.90 -12.20
N ALA A 98 7.96 -2.47 -11.74
CA ALA A 98 6.95 -3.00 -12.66
C ALA A 98 6.44 -1.88 -13.57
N ASP A 99 6.83 -1.95 -14.83
CA ASP A 99 6.57 -0.95 -15.86
C ASP A 99 5.08 -0.62 -15.96
N MET A 100 4.77 0.66 -16.12
CA MET A 100 3.39 1.15 -16.28
C MET A 100 2.80 0.88 -17.67
N THR A 101 3.41 0.01 -18.45
CA THR A 101 2.81 -0.43 -19.71
C THR A 101 1.58 -1.29 -19.40
N LEU A 102 0.43 -0.73 -19.67
CA LEU A 102 -0.85 -1.43 -19.60
C LEU A 102 -0.78 -2.70 -20.46
N PRO A 103 -1.14 -3.86 -19.92
CA PRO A 103 -1.38 -4.99 -20.82
C PRO A 103 -2.55 -4.61 -21.73
N THR A 104 -2.25 -4.49 -23.00
CA THR A 104 -3.28 -4.40 -24.05
C THR A 104 -4.28 -5.53 -23.84
N ALA A 105 -5.55 -5.16 -23.78
CA ALA A 105 -6.65 -6.12 -23.62
C ALA A 105 -6.69 -7.08 -24.83
N GLN A 106 -5.81 -8.07 -24.78
CA GLN A 106 -5.85 -9.16 -25.74
C GLN A 106 -5.63 -10.50 -25.05
N LYS A 107 -6.65 -11.30 -25.15
CA LYS A 107 -6.74 -12.72 -24.84
C LYS A 107 -7.52 -13.08 -23.56
N MET A 108 -8.84 -12.80 -23.63
CA MET A 108 -9.80 -13.62 -22.94
C MET A 108 -10.76 -14.21 -23.99
N ALA A 109 -10.28 -15.18 -24.71
CA ALA A 109 -11.13 -16.03 -25.52
C ALA A 109 -10.55 -17.44 -25.45
N THR A 110 -11.05 -18.23 -24.54
CA THR A 110 -11.15 -19.68 -24.60
C THR A 110 -11.31 -20.23 -23.18
N ALA A 111 -12.46 -20.62 -22.88
CA ALA A 111 -12.91 -21.69 -22.02
C ALA A 111 -14.12 -21.28 -21.19
N SER A 112 -15.27 -21.63 -21.69
CA SER A 112 -16.30 -22.34 -20.94
C SER A 112 -17.52 -22.54 -21.84
N GLN A 113 -17.55 -23.65 -22.49
CA GLN A 113 -18.82 -24.24 -22.86
C GLN A 113 -19.25 -25.15 -21.72
N ILE A 114 -20.22 -24.73 -20.96
CA ILE A 114 -20.98 -25.63 -20.11
C ILE A 114 -22.41 -25.60 -20.60
N THR A 115 -22.81 -26.74 -21.12
CA THR A 115 -24.09 -27.10 -21.68
C THR A 115 -25.23 -26.80 -20.71
N THR A 116 -26.15 -25.98 -21.16
CA THR A 116 -27.45 -25.76 -20.51
C THR A 116 -28.40 -26.90 -20.86
N LYS A 117 -28.85 -27.65 -19.89
CA LYS A 117 -30.05 -28.45 -20.05
C LYS A 117 -31.24 -27.70 -19.47
N GLN A 118 -32.14 -27.42 -20.35
CA GLN A 118 -33.43 -26.81 -20.16
C GLN A 118 -34.41 -27.90 -19.76
N ASP A 119 -35.17 -27.73 -18.70
CA ASP A 119 -36.43 -28.42 -18.52
C ASP A 119 -37.51 -27.52 -17.94
N THR A 120 -38.63 -27.67 -18.51
CA THR A 120 -39.82 -26.88 -18.73
C THR A 120 -40.82 -26.94 -17.60
N SER A 121 -41.58 -25.83 -17.43
CA SER A 121 -43.02 -25.74 -17.09
C SER A 121 -43.47 -25.85 -15.62
N ALA A 122 -44.17 -24.92 -15.07
CA ALA A 122 -45.59 -24.64 -15.16
C ALA A 122 -46.05 -23.51 -14.19
N SER A 123 -46.73 -22.57 -14.73
CA SER A 123 -48.01 -21.92 -14.44
C SER A 123 -48.34 -21.36 -13.05
N LEU A 124 -48.78 -20.10 -13.10
CA LEU A 124 -49.50 -19.20 -12.17
C LEU A 124 -50.87 -19.76 -11.70
N PRO A 125 -51.54 -19.19 -10.66
CA PRO A 125 -52.14 -17.85 -10.77
C PRO A 125 -52.18 -16.98 -9.47
N SER A 126 -52.21 -15.74 -9.70
CA SER A 126 -53.00 -14.57 -9.26
C SER A 126 -53.87 -14.68 -8.01
N ASP A 127 -53.75 -13.73 -7.10
CA ASP A 127 -54.83 -12.79 -6.74
C ASP A 127 -54.37 -11.82 -5.61
N ASN A 128 -54.44 -10.58 -5.92
CA ASN A 128 -55.11 -9.45 -5.35
C ASN A 128 -55.04 -9.19 -3.83
N GLU A 129 -54.50 -8.07 -3.42
CA GLU A 129 -55.23 -6.93 -2.85
C GLU A 129 -54.30 -5.89 -2.22
N GLN A 130 -54.54 -4.65 -2.64
CA GLN A 130 -53.98 -3.41 -2.09
C GLN A 130 -54.98 -2.81 -1.07
N PRO A 131 -54.59 -2.05 -0.04
CA PRO A 131 -54.45 -0.63 -0.23
C PRO A 131 -53.38 0.12 0.57
N ALA A 132 -52.99 1.17 -0.09
CA ALA A 132 -52.39 2.45 0.25
C ALA A 132 -52.25 2.92 1.73
N THR A 133 -51.17 3.56 2.00
CA THR A 133 -50.95 4.97 2.50
C THR A 133 -49.55 5.01 3.13
N SER A 134 -48.73 5.88 2.86
CA SER A 134 -48.48 7.27 2.86
C SER A 134 -47.01 7.59 2.66
N VAL A 135 -46.81 8.57 1.86
CA VAL A 135 -45.67 9.41 1.55
C VAL A 135 -44.64 9.61 2.69
N GLU A 136 -43.41 9.27 2.45
CA GLU A 136 -42.30 9.97 3.08
C GLU A 136 -41.25 10.27 2.02
N GLN A 137 -41.06 11.56 1.78
CA GLN A 137 -40.14 12.10 0.78
C GLN A 137 -38.70 11.73 1.07
N ASN A 138 -38.14 10.86 0.24
CA ASN A 138 -36.71 10.68 0.15
C ASN A 138 -36.13 11.82 -0.67
N THR A 139 -35.63 12.83 0.00
CA THR A 139 -34.76 13.83 -0.62
C THR A 139 -33.42 13.21 -0.91
N THR A 140 -33.24 12.72 -2.10
CA THR A 140 -31.92 12.34 -2.64
C THR A 140 -31.09 13.62 -2.77
N PRO A 141 -29.93 13.73 -2.14
CA PRO A 141 -29.05 14.86 -2.45
C PRO A 141 -28.56 14.67 -3.88
N ASN A 142 -28.94 15.58 -4.73
CA ASN A 142 -28.45 15.68 -6.10
C ASN A 142 -26.96 16.06 -6.06
N VAL A 143 -26.08 15.06 -6.08
CA VAL A 143 -24.64 15.30 -6.16
C VAL A 143 -24.27 15.57 -7.61
N THR A 144 -24.61 16.76 -8.05
CA THR A 144 -24.03 17.31 -9.27
C THR A 144 -22.85 18.19 -8.87
N THR A 145 -21.66 17.66 -8.90
CA THR A 145 -20.48 18.50 -9.23
C THR A 145 -19.31 17.64 -9.64
N THR A 146 -19.15 17.52 -10.93
CA THR A 146 -17.89 17.11 -11.53
C THR A 146 -16.88 18.24 -11.36
N LYS A 147 -16.21 18.30 -10.22
CA LYS A 147 -14.98 19.11 -10.11
C LYS A 147 -13.84 18.33 -10.73
N GLN A 148 -13.52 18.68 -11.97
CA GLN A 148 -12.33 18.22 -12.64
C GLN A 148 -11.08 18.83 -12.01
N SER A 149 -10.07 17.97 -11.82
CA SER A 149 -8.66 18.30 -11.76
C SER A 149 -8.08 18.92 -10.49
N GLY A 150 -7.35 18.16 -9.74
CA GLY A 150 -6.23 18.60 -8.93
C GLY A 150 -6.52 19.17 -7.55
N ASP A 151 -7.66 19.84 -7.37
CA ASP A 151 -8.04 20.44 -6.11
C ASP A 151 -9.19 19.68 -5.44
N UNK A 152 -8.92 18.91 -4.40
CA UNK A 152 -9.64 18.27 -3.86
C UNK A 152 -10.28 18.81 -2.99
N GLY A 153 -10.32 20.20 -2.88
CA GLY A 153 -10.95 21.00 -1.86
C GLY A 153 -10.57 20.56 -0.47
N TRP A 154 -9.27 20.40 -0.25
CA TRP A 154 -8.75 19.85 1.01
C TRP A 154 -9.12 20.71 2.21
N VAL A 155 -9.52 20.08 3.31
CA VAL A 155 -9.77 20.71 4.61
C VAL A 155 -8.90 20.04 5.68
N TRP A 156 -8.67 20.75 6.78
CA TRP A 156 -7.93 20.19 7.91
C TRP A 156 -8.66 18.97 8.48
N PRO A 157 -7.93 17.85 8.68
CA PRO A 157 -8.55 16.60 9.18
C PRO A 157 -8.84 16.64 10.69
N ALA A 158 -8.25 17.55 11.42
CA ALA A 158 -8.49 17.76 12.85
C ALA A 158 -8.05 19.15 13.26
N ASP A 159 -8.64 19.66 14.32
CA ASP A 159 -8.19 20.88 14.98
C ASP A 159 -7.00 20.59 15.86
N GLY A 160 -5.91 21.35 15.73
CA GLY A 160 -4.72 21.17 16.56
C GLY A 160 -3.45 21.72 15.95
N LYS A 161 -2.42 21.84 16.77
CA LYS A 161 -1.09 22.26 16.30
C LYS A 161 -0.38 21.09 15.61
N VAL A 162 0.36 21.39 14.57
CA VAL A 162 1.27 20.41 13.96
C VAL A 162 2.47 20.17 14.89
N LEU A 163 2.57 18.94 15.38
CA LEU A 163 3.67 18.49 16.28
C LEU A 163 4.91 18.12 15.49
N VAL A 164 4.70 17.38 14.38
CA VAL A 164 5.77 16.89 13.52
C VAL A 164 5.39 17.19 12.08
N SER A 165 6.30 17.85 11.37
CA SER A 165 6.09 18.16 9.95
C SER A 165 6.64 17.08 9.04
N PHE A 166 6.20 17.09 7.80
CA PHE A 166 6.62 16.17 6.73
C PHE A 166 8.16 16.16 6.53
N LYS A 167 8.82 17.30 6.71
CA LYS A 167 10.26 17.43 6.46
C LYS A 167 11.15 16.86 7.59
N ASN A 168 10.58 16.50 8.72
CA ASN A 168 11.36 16.08 9.88
C ASN A 168 11.54 14.56 9.91
N SER A 169 12.78 14.10 9.78
CA SER A 169 13.26 12.75 10.08
C SER A 169 12.42 11.60 9.49
N GLY A 170 12.07 11.69 8.21
CA GLY A 170 11.42 10.57 7.51
C GLY A 170 9.93 10.41 7.79
N ASN A 171 9.28 11.38 8.43
CA ASN A 171 7.84 11.38 8.62
C ASN A 171 7.13 11.45 7.26
N LYS A 172 6.25 10.49 7.00
CA LYS A 172 5.52 10.37 5.71
C LYS A 172 4.32 11.32 5.63
N GLY A 173 4.03 12.07 6.68
CA GLY A 173 2.91 12.99 6.78
C GLY A 173 3.16 14.08 7.79
N ILE A 174 2.10 14.50 8.47
CA ILE A 174 2.17 15.42 9.63
C ILE A 174 1.48 14.77 10.82
N ASP A 175 1.97 15.11 12.02
CA ASP A 175 1.30 14.73 13.27
C ASP A 175 0.59 15.94 13.85
N ILE A 176 -0.68 15.81 14.15
CA ILE A 176 -1.55 16.89 14.66
C ILE A 176 -1.91 16.58 16.11
N ALA A 177 -1.66 17.53 17.00
CA ALA A 177 -1.98 17.44 18.43
C ALA A 177 -3.50 17.39 18.64
N GLY A 178 -3.93 16.71 19.69
CA GLY A 178 -5.33 16.73 20.12
C GLY A 178 -5.53 16.04 21.45
N LYS A 179 -6.77 15.71 21.73
CA LYS A 179 -7.19 14.97 22.93
C LYS A 179 -7.81 13.65 22.52
N LEU A 180 -7.82 12.69 23.42
CA LEU A 180 -8.51 11.42 23.21
C LEU A 180 -9.99 11.70 22.87
N GLY A 181 -10.45 11.11 21.77
CA GLY A 181 -11.82 11.30 21.30
C GLY A 181 -12.07 12.57 20.46
N HIS A 182 -11.05 13.39 20.20
CA HIS A 182 -11.22 14.54 19.28
C HIS A 182 -11.67 14.04 17.89
N PRO A 183 -12.65 14.73 17.26
CA PRO A 183 -13.08 14.31 15.92
C PRO A 183 -11.98 14.36 14.89
N VAL A 184 -11.84 13.27 14.15
CA VAL A 184 -11.02 13.18 12.93
C VAL A 184 -11.99 13.23 11.75
N ARG A 185 -11.71 14.08 10.78
CA ARG A 185 -12.58 14.37 9.65
C ARG A 185 -11.92 13.99 8.32
N ALA A 186 -12.74 13.60 7.36
CA ALA A 186 -12.28 13.37 5.99
C ALA A 186 -11.76 14.70 5.39
N ALA A 187 -10.51 14.71 4.93
CA ALA A 187 -9.87 15.92 4.41
C ALA A 187 -10.40 16.32 3.02
N ALA A 188 -11.08 15.43 2.33
CA ALA A 188 -11.76 15.66 1.03
C ALA A 188 -12.78 14.55 0.79
N ASP A 189 -13.66 14.75 -0.19
CA ASP A 189 -14.61 13.73 -0.65
C ASP A 189 -13.87 12.46 -1.10
N GLY A 190 -14.44 11.28 -0.88
CA GLY A 190 -13.80 10.06 -1.33
C GLY A 190 -14.49 8.78 -0.91
N LYS A 191 -13.79 7.68 -1.17
CA LYS A 191 -14.22 6.33 -0.79
C LYS A 191 -13.21 5.73 0.18
N VAL A 192 -13.68 5.18 1.28
CA VAL A 192 -12.85 4.44 2.24
C VAL A 192 -12.36 3.16 1.58
N VAL A 193 -11.06 3.01 1.43
CA VAL A 193 -10.44 1.84 0.79
C VAL A 193 -9.72 0.94 1.81
N TYR A 194 -9.60 1.40 3.04
CA TYR A 194 -9.11 0.62 4.17
C TYR A 194 -9.60 1.24 5.49
N SER A 195 -9.97 0.40 6.45
CA SER A 195 -10.33 0.80 7.82
C SER A 195 -9.95 -0.36 8.76
N GLY A 196 -9.01 -0.15 9.68
CA GLY A 196 -8.56 -1.17 10.64
C GLY A 196 -7.14 -0.98 11.17
N GLY A 197 -6.71 -1.89 12.05
CA GLY A 197 -5.42 -1.83 12.75
C GLY A 197 -4.30 -2.71 12.17
N GLY A 198 -4.44 -3.24 10.97
CA GLY A 198 -3.51 -4.23 10.41
C GLY A 198 -2.19 -3.68 9.84
N LEU A 199 -2.01 -2.36 9.74
CA LEU A 199 -0.77 -1.78 9.23
C LEU A 199 0.15 -1.36 10.37
N ILE A 200 1.31 -2.04 10.46
CA ILE A 200 2.33 -1.77 11.49
C ILE A 200 2.77 -0.30 11.41
N GLY A 201 2.81 0.37 12.55
CA GLY A 201 3.26 1.74 12.70
C GLY A 201 2.15 2.80 12.57
N TYR A 202 0.93 2.40 12.18
CA TYR A 202 -0.19 3.33 12.01
C TYR A 202 -1.28 3.20 13.08
N GLY A 203 -1.29 2.09 13.83
CA GLY A 203 -2.40 1.81 14.74
C GLY A 203 -3.73 1.65 13.99
N GLU A 204 -4.82 2.12 14.57
CA GLU A 204 -6.12 2.16 13.91
C GLU A 204 -6.10 3.21 12.80
N LEU A 205 -6.26 2.75 11.56
CA LEU A 205 -5.99 3.52 10.34
C LEU A 205 -7.20 3.53 9.41
N ILE A 206 -7.50 4.70 8.88
CA ILE A 206 -8.41 4.85 7.72
C ILE A 206 -7.56 5.31 6.53
N ILE A 207 -7.83 4.74 5.33
CA ILE A 207 -7.31 5.25 4.06
C ILE A 207 -8.50 5.59 3.18
N ILE A 208 -8.52 6.82 2.67
CA ILE A 208 -9.56 7.33 1.76
C ILE A 208 -8.92 7.56 0.39
N LYS A 209 -9.61 7.04 -0.64
CA LYS A 209 -9.27 7.29 -2.04
C LYS A 209 -10.14 8.43 -2.56
N HIS A 210 -9.51 9.54 -2.93
CA HIS A 210 -10.20 10.74 -3.43
C HIS A 210 -10.38 10.70 -4.94
N ASN A 211 -9.36 10.25 -5.66
CA ASN A 211 -9.41 10.08 -7.11
C ASN A 211 -8.35 9.06 -7.58
N LYS A 212 -8.01 9.07 -8.85
CA LYS A 212 -7.01 8.13 -9.40
C LYS A 212 -5.60 8.39 -8.88
N HIS A 213 -5.30 9.62 -8.42
CA HIS A 213 -3.96 10.01 -8.00
C HIS A 213 -3.80 10.14 -6.49
N TYR A 214 -4.86 10.57 -5.77
CA TYR A 214 -4.72 10.98 -4.36
C TYR A 214 -5.40 10.03 -3.39
N LEU A 215 -4.64 9.69 -2.35
CA LEU A 215 -5.12 9.03 -1.13
C LEU A 215 -4.82 9.94 0.06
N SER A 216 -5.66 9.86 1.10
CA SER A 216 -5.31 10.34 2.44
C SER A 216 -5.33 9.21 3.45
N ALA A 217 -4.56 9.36 4.52
CA ALA A 217 -4.47 8.36 5.59
C ALA A 217 -4.53 9.04 6.95
N TYR A 218 -5.25 8.40 7.88
CA TYR A 218 -5.57 8.90 9.21
C TYR A 218 -5.22 7.83 10.23
N GLY A 219 -4.07 7.96 10.91
CA GLY A 219 -3.54 6.95 11.84
C GLY A 219 -3.64 7.35 13.30
N HIS A 220 -3.42 6.36 14.16
CA HIS A 220 -3.43 6.43 15.61
C HIS A 220 -4.81 6.71 16.23
N ASN A 221 -5.89 6.38 15.49
CA ASN A 221 -7.25 6.59 15.97
C ASN A 221 -7.55 5.70 17.18
N ASN A 222 -8.53 6.11 17.96
CA ASN A 222 -9.11 5.33 19.05
C ASN A 222 -10.31 4.51 18.58
N ASN A 223 -11.16 5.12 17.76
CA ASN A 223 -12.38 4.51 17.26
C ASN A 223 -12.55 4.85 15.79
N LEU A 224 -12.89 3.87 14.97
CA LEU A 224 -13.15 4.02 13.55
C LEU A 224 -14.67 4.05 13.34
N ILE A 225 -15.20 5.14 12.79
CA ILE A 225 -16.63 5.35 12.59
C ILE A 225 -17.07 4.81 11.22
N VAL A 226 -16.17 4.90 10.24
CA VAL A 226 -16.43 4.45 8.87
C VAL A 226 -15.72 3.13 8.58
N LYS A 227 -16.26 2.38 7.65
CA LYS A 227 -15.73 1.07 7.23
C LYS A 227 -15.34 1.09 5.74
N GLN A 228 -14.56 0.11 5.35
CA GLN A 228 -14.16 -0.08 3.95
C GLN A 228 -15.40 -0.16 3.05
N GLY A 229 -15.38 0.63 1.99
CA GLY A 229 -16.47 0.74 1.02
C GLY A 229 -17.30 1.99 1.15
N ASP A 230 -17.34 2.61 2.33
CA ASP A 230 -18.15 3.81 2.59
C ASP A 230 -17.69 4.98 1.73
N ILE A 231 -18.67 5.78 1.29
CA ILE A 231 -18.44 7.08 0.64
C ILE A 231 -18.48 8.15 1.72
N VAL A 232 -17.52 9.04 1.70
CA VAL A 232 -17.43 10.14 2.67
C VAL A 232 -17.31 11.48 1.95
N VAL A 233 -17.81 12.51 2.60
CA VAL A 233 -17.69 13.90 2.11
C VAL A 233 -16.67 14.67 2.95
N SER A 234 -16.10 15.71 2.36
CA SER A 234 -15.15 16.61 3.01
C SER A 234 -15.72 17.15 4.35
N GLY A 235 -14.92 17.09 5.41
CA GLY A 235 -15.32 17.50 6.75
C GLY A 235 -16.14 16.47 7.53
N GLN A 236 -16.56 15.36 6.92
CA GLN A 236 -17.31 14.30 7.60
C GLN A 236 -16.48 13.67 8.73
N HIS A 237 -17.08 13.48 9.92
CA HIS A 237 -16.48 12.77 11.05
C HIS A 237 -16.31 11.29 10.70
N ILE A 238 -15.06 10.82 10.68
CA ILE A 238 -14.69 9.45 10.22
C ILE A 238 -14.07 8.60 11.33
N ALA A 239 -13.46 9.24 12.33
CA ALA A 239 -12.83 8.55 13.45
C ALA A 239 -12.67 9.49 14.64
N ASP A 240 -12.36 8.90 15.80
CA ASP A 240 -11.97 9.62 17.00
C ASP A 240 -10.46 9.50 17.20
N MET A 241 -9.80 10.64 17.46
CA MET A 241 -8.36 10.70 17.70
C MET A 241 -7.97 9.84 18.89
N GLY A 242 -6.85 9.14 18.80
CA GLY A 242 -6.38 8.28 19.86
C GLY A 242 -4.86 8.24 20.01
N ARG A 243 -4.39 7.07 20.43
CA ARG A 243 -2.96 6.76 20.56
C ARG A 243 -2.65 5.30 20.18
N SER A 244 -3.47 4.70 19.33
CA SER A 244 -3.22 3.31 18.90
C SER A 244 -1.88 3.22 18.17
N GLY A 245 -1.02 2.29 18.57
CA GLY A 245 0.30 2.09 17.97
C GLY A 245 1.32 3.20 18.23
N THR A 246 1.07 4.08 19.21
CA THR A 246 1.98 5.17 19.61
C THR A 246 1.77 5.50 21.10
N ASP A 247 2.70 6.24 21.70
CA ASP A 247 2.65 6.57 23.13
C ASP A 247 1.92 7.90 23.42
N ILE A 248 1.68 8.72 22.40
CA ILE A 248 1.05 10.04 22.57
C ILE A 248 -0.26 10.15 21.80
N ILE A 249 -1.19 10.95 22.31
CA ILE A 249 -2.44 11.24 21.63
C ILE A 249 -2.16 12.20 20.47
N LYS A 250 -2.43 11.77 19.25
CA LYS A 250 -2.23 12.55 18.03
C LYS A 250 -3.00 11.95 16.87
N LEU A 251 -3.20 12.73 15.82
CA LEU A 251 -3.55 12.23 14.50
C LEU A 251 -2.28 12.22 13.65
N HIS A 252 -1.92 11.06 13.09
CA HIS A 252 -0.96 10.98 11.99
C HIS A 252 -1.73 11.12 10.68
N PHE A 253 -1.43 12.15 9.90
CA PHE A 253 -2.14 12.45 8.64
C PHE A 253 -1.17 12.47 7.46
N GLU A 254 -1.48 11.67 6.44
CA GLU A 254 -0.73 11.64 5.18
C GLU A 254 -1.61 12.03 4.00
N ILE A 255 -1.01 12.69 3.03
CA ILE A 255 -1.51 12.76 1.65
C ILE A 255 -0.51 12.00 0.77
N ARG A 256 -1.02 11.13 -0.09
CA ARG A 256 -0.18 10.44 -1.08
C ARG A 256 -0.67 10.75 -2.48
N ARG A 257 0.30 11.01 -3.35
CA ARG A 257 0.07 11.17 -4.78
C ARG A 257 0.77 10.03 -5.51
N ASP A 258 0.02 9.25 -6.30
CA ASP A 258 0.52 8.09 -7.04
C ASP A 258 1.35 7.14 -6.13
N GLY A 259 0.83 6.87 -4.94
CA GLY A 259 1.45 6.01 -3.93
C GLY A 259 2.54 6.67 -3.08
N LYS A 260 3.10 7.80 -3.51
CA LYS A 260 4.21 8.47 -2.81
C LYS A 260 3.70 9.52 -1.82
N PRO A 261 4.22 9.53 -0.57
CA PRO A 261 3.90 10.59 0.38
C PRO A 261 4.29 11.97 -0.16
N VAL A 262 3.42 12.94 0.05
CA VAL A 262 3.65 14.36 -0.27
C VAL A 262 3.36 15.22 0.96
N ASP A 263 3.95 16.40 1.03
CA ASP A 263 3.79 17.31 2.16
C ASP A 263 2.33 17.79 2.27
N PRO A 264 1.57 17.39 3.31
CA PRO A 264 0.17 17.76 3.42
C PRO A 264 -0.07 19.27 3.55
N ILE A 265 0.89 20.01 4.12
CA ILE A 265 0.76 21.47 4.31
C ILE A 265 0.60 22.20 2.97
N ARG A 266 1.09 21.63 1.88
CA ARG A 266 0.94 22.22 0.54
C ARG A 266 -0.47 22.11 -0.03
N TYR A 267 -1.30 21.29 0.57
CA TYR A 267 -2.67 20.98 0.10
C TYR A 267 -3.74 21.58 1.02
N LEU A 268 -3.43 21.64 2.33
CA LEU A 268 -4.36 22.13 3.34
C LEU A 268 -4.48 23.66 3.32
N PRO A 269 -5.65 24.22 3.68
CA PRO A 269 -5.85 25.66 3.74
C PRO A 269 -4.86 26.34 4.70
N LYS A 270 -4.45 27.56 4.36
CA LYS A 270 -3.60 28.40 5.23
C LYS A 270 -4.39 28.96 6.39
#